data_ffa631d45c7c1ad0438467c66af3f7e9
#
_entry.id   ffa631d45c7c1ad0438467c66af3f7e9
#
_cell.length_a   1.000
_cell.length_b   1.000
_cell.length_c   1.000
_cell.angle_alpha   90.00
_cell.angle_beta   90.00
_cell.angle_gamma   90.00
#
_symmetry.space_group_name_H-M   'P 1'
#
loop_
_entity.id
_entity.type
_entity.pdbx_description
1 polymer ?
#
loop_
_entity_poly.entity_id
_entity_poly.type
_entity_poly.pdbx_seq_one_letter_code
_entity_poly.pdbx_strand_id
1 'polypeptide(L)'
;MKNMSTISTVLKAAAPLALLALAGCAQSFNAKVSRFQQMPAAEGQSFSIRAADPALEGGLEFGSYAKLVSGKLTALGFRPAASGEAANLVVQMRYSVDAGREKMRSAPSSNCGRCFGYFDPWCGAWGRPYRGQRFGYYPGFYDPFLFGPGGFREEIESYTVYTSQLEVKIERAGTAERVFEGKAQAQSLNNNLSYLVPNLVEAMFTGFPGN
;
A
#
# COMPACT_ATOMS: atom_id res chain seq x y z
N MET A 1 0.31 52.17 18.31
CA MET A 1 -0.40 50.97 18.73
C MET A 1 -1.23 50.35 17.57
N LYS A 2 -0.74 50.36 16.30
CA LYS A 2 -1.55 49.91 15.15
C LYS A 2 -1.07 48.59 14.50
N ASN A 3 0.04 48.01 14.99
CA ASN A 3 0.66 46.83 14.36
C ASN A 3 0.35 45.46 15.06
N MET A 4 -0.33 45.46 16.22
CA MET A 4 -0.63 44.19 16.91
C MET A 4 -1.89 43.47 16.35
N SER A 5 -2.80 44.21 15.74
CA SER A 5 -4.04 43.64 15.18
C SER A 5 -3.81 42.86 13.88
N THR A 6 -2.89 43.32 13.03
CA THR A 6 -2.57 42.67 11.74
C THR A 6 -1.82 41.35 11.90
N ILE A 7 -0.95 41.24 12.90
CA ILE A 7 -0.19 39.99 13.19
C ILE A 7 -1.13 38.88 13.65
N SER A 8 -2.13 39.21 14.50
CA SER A 8 -3.13 38.25 14.98
C SER A 8 -4.02 37.70 13.86
N THR A 9 -4.34 38.48 12.85
CA THR A 9 -5.21 38.07 11.74
C THR A 9 -4.44 37.17 10.76
N VAL A 10 -3.17 37.46 10.50
CA VAL A 10 -2.31 36.62 9.62
C VAL A 10 -2.04 35.26 10.27
N LEU A 11 -1.84 35.22 11.59
CA LEU A 11 -1.62 33.96 12.32
C LEU A 11 -2.86 33.06 12.33
N LYS A 12 -4.06 33.62 12.38
CA LYS A 12 -5.33 32.86 12.32
C LYS A 12 -5.63 32.30 10.93
N ALA A 13 -5.13 32.92 9.85
CA ALA A 13 -5.30 32.43 8.49
C ALA A 13 -4.24 31.40 8.08
N ALA A 14 -3.03 31.45 8.67
CA ALA A 14 -1.94 30.53 8.37
C ALA A 14 -2.14 29.12 8.96
N ALA A 15 -2.85 29.00 10.08
CA ALA A 15 -3.08 27.72 10.74
C ALA A 15 -3.90 26.72 9.90
N PRO A 16 -5.01 27.08 9.24
CA PRO A 16 -5.75 26.14 8.40
C PRO A 16 -5.01 25.76 7.11
N LEU A 17 -4.17 26.64 6.55
CA LEU A 17 -3.35 26.31 5.38
C LEU A 17 -2.26 25.31 5.70
N ALA A 18 -1.65 25.37 6.88
CA ALA A 18 -0.63 24.41 7.33
C ALA A 18 -1.21 23.01 7.56
N LEU A 19 -2.45 22.92 8.04
CA LEU A 19 -3.16 21.64 8.22
C LEU A 19 -3.51 20.97 6.88
N LEU A 20 -3.81 21.72 5.85
CA LEU A 20 -4.07 21.20 4.49
C LEU A 20 -2.81 20.67 3.82
N ALA A 21 -1.63 21.22 4.11
CA ALA A 21 -0.37 20.76 3.55
C ALA A 21 0.10 19.40 4.13
N LEU A 22 -0.33 19.02 5.34
CA LEU A 22 -0.02 17.71 5.92
C LEU A 22 -0.89 16.56 5.39
N ALA A 23 -2.01 16.84 4.73
CA ALA A 23 -2.90 15.82 4.17
C ALA A 23 -2.37 15.16 2.87
N GLY A 24 -1.30 15.68 2.28
CA GLY A 24 -0.84 15.30 0.93
C GLY A 24 0.04 14.05 0.84
N CYS A 25 0.45 13.40 1.93
CA CYS A 25 1.38 12.28 1.91
C CYS A 25 0.75 10.93 2.24
N ALA A 26 -0.56 10.76 2.10
CA ALA A 26 -1.19 9.44 2.21
C ALA A 26 -0.79 8.59 1.00
N GLN A 27 0.19 7.71 1.18
CA GLN A 27 0.53 6.71 0.17
C GLN A 27 -0.69 5.81 -0.04
N SER A 28 -1.24 5.79 -1.25
CA SER A 28 -2.42 4.99 -1.58
C SER A 28 -2.10 3.50 -1.43
N PHE A 29 -2.76 2.84 -0.49
CA PHE A 29 -2.67 1.40 -0.32
C PHE A 29 -3.73 0.73 -1.19
N ASN A 30 -3.28 0.00 -2.23
CA ASN A 30 -4.18 -0.67 -3.16
C ASN A 30 -4.44 -2.10 -2.70
N ALA A 31 -5.65 -2.38 -2.22
CA ALA A 31 -6.11 -3.72 -1.88
C ALA A 31 -7.26 -4.16 -2.80
N LYS A 32 -7.24 -5.43 -3.19
CA LYS A 32 -8.37 -6.11 -3.83
C LYS A 32 -9.21 -6.74 -2.73
N VAL A 33 -10.49 -6.38 -2.66
CA VAL A 33 -11.42 -6.87 -1.65
C VAL A 33 -12.54 -7.64 -2.31
N SER A 34 -12.82 -8.85 -1.80
CA SER A 34 -13.97 -9.66 -2.15
C SER A 34 -14.78 -9.91 -0.87
N ARG A 35 -16.09 -9.67 -0.91
CA ARG A 35 -16.99 -9.82 0.24
C ARG A 35 -18.29 -10.50 -0.18
N PHE A 36 -18.73 -11.44 0.64
CA PHE A 36 -20.03 -12.08 0.56
C PHE A 36 -20.70 -11.93 1.91
N GLN A 37 -21.90 -11.40 1.96
CA GLN A 37 -22.55 -11.07 3.23
C GLN A 37 -24.05 -11.35 3.21
N GLN A 38 -24.53 -11.92 4.32
CA GLN A 38 -25.93 -12.04 4.71
C GLN A 38 -26.03 -11.71 6.20
N MET A 39 -25.46 -10.54 6.57
CA MET A 39 -25.37 -10.12 7.97
C MET A 39 -26.75 -9.85 8.55
N PRO A 40 -27.04 -10.30 9.78
CA PRO A 40 -28.21 -9.87 10.51
C PRO A 40 -28.11 -8.37 10.87
N ALA A 41 -29.24 -7.76 11.23
CA ALA A 41 -29.24 -6.41 11.81
C ALA A 41 -28.32 -6.39 13.04
N ALA A 42 -27.56 -5.32 13.20
CA ALA A 42 -26.52 -5.24 14.23
C ALA A 42 -27.11 -5.14 15.66
N GLU A 43 -28.35 -4.65 15.77
CA GLU A 43 -29.00 -4.43 17.07
C GLU A 43 -29.14 -5.73 17.86
N GLY A 44 -28.60 -5.76 19.09
CA GLY A 44 -28.65 -6.89 19.98
C GLY A 44 -27.69 -8.03 19.64
N GLN A 45 -26.88 -7.91 18.58
CA GLN A 45 -25.91 -8.90 18.23
C GLN A 45 -24.58 -8.69 18.93
N SER A 46 -24.12 -9.72 19.64
CA SER A 46 -22.78 -9.76 20.25
C SER A 46 -21.83 -10.61 19.43
N PHE A 47 -20.55 -10.26 19.43
CA PHE A 47 -19.51 -11.01 18.71
C PHE A 47 -18.31 -11.32 19.59
N SER A 48 -17.63 -12.42 19.28
CA SER A 48 -16.29 -12.77 19.76
C SER A 48 -15.34 -12.95 18.60
N ILE A 49 -14.06 -12.58 18.77
CA ILE A 49 -13.04 -12.73 17.73
C ILE A 49 -12.09 -13.86 18.12
N ARG A 50 -11.83 -14.77 17.20
CA ARG A 50 -10.89 -15.87 17.36
C ARG A 50 -9.92 -15.93 16.19
N ALA A 51 -8.73 -16.44 16.44
CA ALA A 51 -7.79 -16.76 15.37
C ALA A 51 -8.32 -18.00 14.58
N ALA A 52 -8.20 -17.96 13.26
CA ALA A 52 -8.48 -19.13 12.43
C ALA A 52 -7.38 -20.20 12.58
N ASP A 53 -6.17 -19.76 12.95
CA ASP A 53 -5.06 -20.64 13.32
C ASP A 53 -4.91 -20.63 14.85
N PRO A 54 -5.10 -21.77 15.53
CA PRO A 54 -4.97 -21.86 17.00
C PRO A 54 -3.60 -21.43 17.52
N ALA A 55 -2.54 -21.54 16.71
CA ALA A 55 -1.19 -21.11 17.09
C ALA A 55 -1.06 -19.61 17.31
N LEU A 56 -1.95 -18.79 16.73
CA LEU A 56 -1.99 -17.34 16.88
C LEU A 56 -2.88 -16.89 18.04
N GLU A 57 -3.71 -17.79 18.59
CA GLU A 57 -4.63 -17.46 19.67
C GLU A 57 -3.87 -17.01 20.91
N GLY A 58 -4.29 -15.88 21.50
CA GLY A 58 -3.62 -15.29 22.67
C GLY A 58 -2.33 -14.51 22.38
N GLY A 59 -1.85 -14.49 21.14
CA GLY A 59 -0.69 -13.70 20.74
C GLY A 59 -0.95 -12.20 20.83
N LEU A 60 0.07 -11.42 21.25
CA LEU A 60 -0.03 -9.95 21.31
C LEU A 60 -0.31 -9.32 19.95
N GLU A 61 0.30 -9.84 18.91
CA GLU A 61 0.11 -9.40 17.52
C GLU A 61 -1.34 -9.62 17.10
N PHE A 62 -1.85 -10.85 17.25
CA PHE A 62 -3.25 -11.17 16.97
C PHE A 62 -4.20 -10.28 17.75
N GLY A 63 -3.95 -10.09 19.06
CA GLY A 63 -4.77 -9.25 19.92
C GLY A 63 -4.82 -7.79 19.44
N SER A 64 -3.74 -7.28 18.88
CA SER A 64 -3.67 -5.92 18.33
C SER A 64 -4.54 -5.80 17.07
N TYR A 65 -4.47 -6.76 16.16
CA TYR A 65 -5.28 -6.76 14.93
C TYR A 65 -6.76 -7.07 15.21
N ALA A 66 -7.05 -7.96 16.17
CA ALA A 66 -8.40 -8.24 16.61
C ALA A 66 -9.10 -6.98 17.16
N LYS A 67 -8.37 -6.11 17.88
CA LYS A 67 -8.90 -4.81 18.33
C LYS A 67 -9.30 -3.90 17.18
N LEU A 68 -8.56 -3.89 16.05
CA LEU A 68 -8.92 -3.11 14.88
C LEU A 68 -10.23 -3.61 14.25
N VAL A 69 -10.36 -4.92 14.07
CA VAL A 69 -11.60 -5.53 13.55
C VAL A 69 -12.77 -5.30 14.51
N SER A 70 -12.54 -5.46 15.82
CA SER A 70 -13.54 -5.16 16.87
C SER A 70 -14.02 -3.72 16.78
N GLY A 71 -13.10 -2.75 16.63
CA GLY A 71 -13.46 -1.33 16.45
C GLY A 71 -14.33 -1.08 15.24
N LYS A 72 -14.05 -1.73 14.11
CA LYS A 72 -14.86 -1.62 12.88
C LYS A 72 -16.26 -2.21 13.07
N LEU A 73 -16.39 -3.39 13.66
CA LEU A 73 -17.68 -4.02 13.94
C LEU A 73 -18.50 -3.21 14.96
N THR A 74 -17.84 -2.65 15.97
CA THR A 74 -18.51 -1.77 16.96
C THR A 74 -19.03 -0.49 16.29
N ALA A 75 -18.27 0.10 15.39
CA ALA A 75 -18.73 1.26 14.61
C ALA A 75 -19.95 0.95 13.73
N LEU A 76 -20.17 -0.32 13.38
CA LEU A 76 -21.33 -0.82 12.64
C LEU A 76 -22.52 -1.17 13.55
N GLY A 77 -22.38 -1.03 14.89
CA GLY A 77 -23.43 -1.27 15.87
C GLY A 77 -23.42 -2.66 16.52
N PHE A 78 -22.46 -3.52 16.17
CA PHE A 78 -22.29 -4.81 16.86
C PHE A 78 -21.61 -4.61 18.22
N ARG A 79 -21.94 -5.45 19.20
CA ARG A 79 -21.39 -5.36 20.55
C ARG A 79 -20.34 -6.45 20.80
N PRO A 80 -19.11 -6.13 21.26
CA PRO A 80 -18.20 -7.18 21.70
C PRO A 80 -18.80 -7.92 22.90
N ALA A 81 -18.74 -9.26 22.89
CA ALA A 81 -19.18 -10.08 24.03
C ALA A 81 -18.29 -9.83 25.24
N ALA A 82 -18.88 -9.73 26.43
CA ALA A 82 -18.14 -9.63 27.67
C ALA A 82 -17.41 -10.96 27.99
N SER A 83 -16.36 -10.89 28.82
CA SER A 83 -15.66 -12.09 29.27
C SER A 83 -16.62 -13.08 29.92
N GLY A 84 -16.70 -14.31 29.37
CA GLY A 84 -17.61 -15.35 29.84
C GLY A 84 -19.03 -15.29 29.27
N GLU A 85 -19.38 -14.29 28.47
CA GLU A 85 -20.65 -14.20 27.76
C GLU A 85 -20.58 -15.00 26.45
N ALA A 86 -21.65 -15.80 26.17
CA ALA A 86 -21.78 -16.46 24.88
C ALA A 86 -22.07 -15.42 23.79
N ALA A 87 -21.19 -15.28 22.83
CA ALA A 87 -21.41 -14.41 21.68
C ALA A 87 -22.42 -15.00 20.72
N ASN A 88 -23.24 -14.17 20.06
CA ASN A 88 -24.16 -14.59 19.00
C ASN A 88 -23.41 -14.86 17.69
N LEU A 89 -22.30 -14.16 17.46
CA LEU A 89 -21.48 -14.27 16.28
C LEU A 89 -20.03 -14.60 16.66
N VAL A 90 -19.41 -15.46 15.89
CA VAL A 90 -17.99 -15.81 16.01
C VAL A 90 -17.26 -15.27 14.79
N VAL A 91 -16.33 -14.38 15.00
CA VAL A 91 -15.48 -13.78 13.97
C VAL A 91 -14.16 -14.53 13.93
N GLN A 92 -13.91 -15.26 12.85
CA GLN A 92 -12.64 -15.92 12.61
C GLN A 92 -11.77 -15.04 11.74
N MET A 93 -10.55 -14.76 12.17
CA MET A 93 -9.60 -13.92 11.45
C MET A 93 -8.32 -14.69 11.15
N ARG A 94 -7.86 -14.56 9.89
CA ARG A 94 -6.56 -15.06 9.43
C ARG A 94 -5.85 -13.94 8.68
N TYR A 95 -4.58 -13.78 8.91
CA TYR A 95 -3.72 -12.87 8.15
C TYR A 95 -2.40 -13.55 7.82
N SER A 96 -1.83 -13.19 6.69
CA SER A 96 -0.55 -13.74 6.23
C SER A 96 0.12 -12.82 5.23
N VAL A 97 1.43 -13.00 5.06
CA VAL A 97 2.22 -12.46 3.96
C VAL A 97 3.01 -13.62 3.36
N ASP A 98 3.13 -13.67 2.04
CA ASP A 98 3.89 -14.71 1.36
C ASP A 98 5.42 -14.49 1.50
N ALA A 99 6.20 -15.47 1.05
CA ALA A 99 7.67 -15.39 1.06
C ALA A 99 8.23 -14.34 0.07
N GLY A 100 7.35 -13.73 -0.73
CA GLY A 100 7.74 -12.80 -1.78
C GLY A 100 8.12 -13.50 -3.08
N ARG A 101 7.98 -12.75 -4.17
CA ARG A 101 8.38 -13.16 -5.52
C ARG A 101 9.31 -12.13 -6.11
N GLU A 102 10.46 -12.58 -6.57
CA GLU A 102 11.38 -11.73 -7.29
C GLU A 102 10.79 -11.38 -8.66
N LYS A 103 10.83 -10.11 -8.98
CA LYS A 103 10.47 -9.56 -10.29
C LYS A 103 11.64 -8.77 -10.84
N MET A 104 11.84 -8.85 -12.12
CA MET A 104 12.86 -8.08 -12.84
C MET A 104 12.16 -6.94 -13.60
N ARG A 105 12.78 -5.78 -13.58
CA ARG A 105 12.36 -4.62 -14.36
C ARG A 105 13.58 -4.10 -15.11
N SER A 106 13.44 -3.91 -16.41
CA SER A 106 14.40 -3.11 -17.16
C SER A 106 14.17 -1.64 -16.82
N ALA A 107 15.15 -1.03 -16.20
CA ALA A 107 15.18 0.41 -16.00
C ALA A 107 15.96 1.04 -17.15
N PRO A 108 15.45 2.10 -17.80
CA PRO A 108 16.27 2.87 -18.73
C PRO A 108 17.45 3.40 -17.92
N SER A 109 18.67 3.08 -18.33
CA SER A 109 19.86 3.53 -17.66
C SER A 109 19.81 5.07 -17.57
N SER A 110 19.73 5.58 -16.35
CA SER A 110 19.72 7.01 -16.07
C SER A 110 21.07 7.69 -16.33
N ASN A 111 21.90 7.06 -17.15
CA ASN A 111 23.15 7.63 -17.59
C ASN A 111 22.91 8.69 -18.69
N CYS A 112 21.99 9.63 -18.42
CA CYS A 112 21.85 10.90 -19.15
C CYS A 112 23.07 11.81 -19.01
N GLY A 113 24.24 11.26 -18.69
CA GLY A 113 25.50 12.02 -18.60
C GLY A 113 26.24 12.19 -19.93
N ARG A 114 25.74 11.62 -21.03
CA ARG A 114 26.30 11.81 -22.36
C ARG A 114 25.21 12.16 -23.35
N CYS A 115 25.14 13.41 -23.69
CA CYS A 115 24.36 13.91 -24.80
C CYS A 115 24.78 13.19 -26.08
N PHE A 116 23.98 12.23 -26.54
CA PHE A 116 24.12 11.59 -27.81
C PHE A 116 23.06 12.15 -28.77
N GLY A 117 23.47 13.14 -29.54
CA GLY A 117 22.66 13.60 -30.67
C GLY A 117 22.88 15.07 -30.97
N TYR A 118 23.15 15.34 -32.23
CA TYR A 118 23.40 16.65 -32.81
C TYR A 118 22.20 17.62 -32.70
N PHE A 119 21.11 17.18 -32.11
CA PHE A 119 19.83 17.93 -32.00
C PHE A 119 19.27 18.06 -30.58
N ASP A 120 20.09 17.91 -29.53
CA ASP A 120 19.61 18.18 -28.19
C ASP A 120 19.87 19.65 -27.83
N PRO A 121 18.85 20.53 -27.80
CA PRO A 121 19.01 21.96 -27.55
C PRO A 121 19.58 22.27 -26.15
N TRP A 122 19.53 21.31 -25.21
CA TRP A 122 20.04 21.47 -23.86
C TRP A 122 21.53 21.09 -23.70
N CYS A 123 22.05 20.27 -24.62
CA CYS A 123 23.47 19.89 -24.61
C CYS A 123 24.40 20.86 -25.30
N GLY A 124 23.87 21.77 -26.14
CA GLY A 124 24.65 22.73 -26.90
C GLY A 124 25.13 23.98 -26.13
N ALA A 125 24.53 24.25 -24.95
CA ALA A 125 24.79 25.54 -24.27
C ALA A 125 26.06 25.57 -23.40
N TRP A 126 26.62 24.41 -23.00
CA TRP A 126 27.76 24.36 -22.07
C TRP A 126 28.91 23.42 -22.48
N GLY A 127 28.82 22.75 -23.63
CA GLY A 127 29.82 21.82 -24.15
C GLY A 127 30.87 22.57 -24.99
N ARG A 128 32.09 22.74 -24.50
CA ARG A 128 33.25 23.16 -25.30
C ARG A 128 33.49 22.16 -26.44
N PRO A 129 33.70 22.60 -27.70
CA PRO A 129 34.07 21.70 -28.78
C PRO A 129 35.45 21.13 -28.52
N TYR A 130 35.54 19.82 -28.28
CA TYR A 130 36.81 19.11 -28.29
C TYR A 130 37.35 19.10 -29.72
N ARG A 131 38.35 19.95 -29.95
CA ARG A 131 39.11 20.07 -31.18
C ARG A 131 40.11 18.93 -31.24
N GLY A 132 39.86 17.96 -32.13
CA GLY A 132 40.92 17.09 -32.60
C GLY A 132 40.79 15.62 -32.17
N GLN A 133 40.21 14.83 -33.08
CA GLN A 133 40.84 13.62 -33.59
C GLN A 133 40.08 13.16 -34.84
N ARG A 134 40.74 13.29 -35.96
CA ARG A 134 40.39 12.64 -37.23
C ARG A 134 40.56 11.13 -36.99
N PHE A 135 39.47 10.40 -36.82
CA PHE A 135 39.49 8.98 -37.01
C PHE A 135 39.09 8.67 -38.43
N GLY A 136 40.00 7.94 -39.12
CA GLY A 136 39.89 7.55 -40.49
C GLY A 136 38.58 6.78 -40.79
N TYR A 137 38.03 7.13 -41.89
CA TYR A 137 36.86 6.48 -42.51
C TYR A 137 37.27 5.09 -43.01
N TYR A 138 36.87 4.03 -42.28
CA TYR A 138 36.86 2.68 -42.85
C TYR A 138 35.40 2.36 -43.20
N PRO A 139 35.02 2.27 -44.47
CA PRO A 139 33.69 1.84 -44.85
C PRO A 139 33.64 0.29 -44.80
N GLY A 140 32.92 -0.22 -43.88
CA GLY A 140 32.62 -1.64 -43.80
C GLY A 140 32.64 -2.17 -42.39
N PHE A 141 31.52 -2.59 -41.87
CA PHE A 141 31.31 -3.21 -40.57
C PHE A 141 31.22 -2.30 -39.35
N TYR A 142 30.59 -1.18 -39.44
CA TYR A 142 30.09 -0.51 -38.25
C TYR A 142 28.58 -0.81 -38.12
N ASP A 143 28.24 -1.81 -37.31
CA ASP A 143 26.90 -2.00 -36.87
C ASP A 143 26.65 -1.04 -35.66
N PRO A 144 25.89 0.05 -35.84
CA PRO A 144 25.64 1.00 -34.78
C PRO A 144 24.85 0.39 -33.62
N PHE A 145 24.28 -0.81 -33.78
CA PHE A 145 23.55 -1.56 -32.77
C PHE A 145 24.50 -2.36 -31.86
N LEU A 146 25.64 -2.84 -32.38
CA LEU A 146 26.58 -3.65 -31.63
C LEU A 146 27.76 -2.84 -31.06
N PHE A 147 28.17 -1.76 -31.73
CA PHE A 147 29.39 -1.03 -31.39
C PHE A 147 29.19 0.48 -31.23
N GLY A 148 27.95 0.97 -31.28
CA GLY A 148 27.66 2.36 -30.99
C GLY A 148 28.02 2.68 -29.53
N PRO A 149 28.62 3.87 -29.24
CA PRO A 149 28.92 4.29 -27.89
C PRO A 149 27.66 4.54 -27.02
N GLY A 150 26.50 4.15 -27.52
CA GLY A 150 25.19 4.22 -26.88
C GLY A 150 24.50 2.85 -26.82
N GLY A 151 25.25 1.75 -26.74
CA GLY A 151 24.61 0.46 -26.42
C GLY A 151 23.73 0.66 -25.20
N PHE A 152 22.42 0.52 -25.42
CA PHE A 152 21.42 0.55 -24.36
C PHE A 152 21.81 -0.53 -23.35
N ARG A 153 22.56 -0.18 -22.31
CA ARG A 153 22.68 -1.05 -21.13
C ARG A 153 21.33 -0.96 -20.46
N GLU A 154 20.47 -1.90 -20.78
CA GLU A 154 19.30 -2.20 -19.97
C GLU A 154 19.81 -2.60 -18.59
N GLU A 155 19.70 -1.74 -17.63
CA GLU A 155 19.98 -2.06 -16.26
C GLU A 155 18.80 -2.88 -15.73
N ILE A 156 19.05 -4.17 -15.52
CA ILE A 156 18.01 -5.06 -14.98
C ILE A 156 18.06 -4.90 -13.47
N GLU A 157 17.01 -4.28 -12.91
CA GLU A 157 16.80 -4.23 -11.47
C GLU A 157 15.89 -5.37 -11.04
N SER A 158 16.30 -6.14 -10.03
CA SER A 158 15.44 -7.09 -9.37
C SER A 158 14.81 -6.46 -8.12
N TYR A 159 13.54 -6.77 -7.87
CA TYR A 159 12.84 -6.36 -6.66
C TYR A 159 11.86 -7.45 -6.20
N THR A 160 11.68 -7.57 -4.89
CA THR A 160 10.80 -8.57 -4.31
C THR A 160 9.40 -7.97 -4.07
N VAL A 161 8.37 -8.65 -4.55
CA VAL A 161 6.97 -8.30 -4.32
C VAL A 161 6.35 -9.33 -3.40
N TYR A 162 5.80 -8.85 -2.28
CA TYR A 162 5.07 -9.63 -1.30
C TYR A 162 3.57 -9.51 -1.53
N THR A 163 2.84 -10.61 -1.32
CA THR A 163 1.37 -10.60 -1.31
C THR A 163 0.90 -10.79 0.12
N SER A 164 0.25 -9.78 0.66
CA SER A 164 -0.40 -9.84 1.97
C SER A 164 -1.88 -10.15 1.81
N GLN A 165 -2.43 -10.87 2.78
CA GLN A 165 -3.82 -11.31 2.78
C GLN A 165 -4.42 -11.21 4.18
N LEU A 166 -5.67 -10.74 4.24
CA LEU A 166 -6.54 -10.79 5.40
C LEU A 166 -7.83 -11.52 5.02
N GLU A 167 -8.20 -12.54 5.78
CA GLU A 167 -9.48 -13.23 5.69
C GLU A 167 -10.25 -13.01 6.99
N VAL A 168 -11.52 -12.63 6.86
CA VAL A 168 -12.46 -12.50 7.97
C VAL A 168 -13.70 -13.29 7.63
N LYS A 169 -14.07 -14.22 8.50
CA LYS A 169 -15.30 -15.01 8.41
C LYS A 169 -16.11 -14.76 9.67
N ILE A 170 -17.41 -14.53 9.50
CA ILE A 170 -18.33 -14.38 10.62
C ILE A 170 -19.37 -15.49 10.51
N GLU A 171 -19.50 -16.24 11.59
CA GLU A 171 -20.41 -17.37 11.69
C GLU A 171 -21.38 -17.13 12.85
N ARG A 172 -22.61 -17.60 12.69
CA ARG A 172 -23.61 -17.60 13.77
C ARG A 172 -23.24 -18.67 14.80
N ALA A 173 -23.12 -18.28 16.05
CA ALA A 173 -22.83 -19.23 17.12
C ALA A 173 -23.93 -20.29 17.21
N GLY A 174 -23.55 -21.54 17.37
CA GLY A 174 -24.47 -22.68 17.52
C GLY A 174 -24.87 -23.38 16.21
N THR A 175 -25.03 -22.68 15.10
CA THR A 175 -25.36 -23.27 13.79
C THR A 175 -24.18 -23.36 12.83
N ALA A 176 -23.06 -22.68 13.13
CA ALA A 176 -21.90 -22.52 12.24
C ALA A 176 -22.29 -21.99 10.84
N GLU A 177 -23.45 -21.35 10.72
CA GLU A 177 -23.90 -20.70 9.50
C GLU A 177 -23.04 -19.46 9.23
N ARG A 178 -22.43 -19.39 8.05
CA ARG A 178 -21.63 -18.24 7.64
C ARG A 178 -22.53 -17.09 7.22
N VAL A 179 -22.40 -15.96 7.89
CA VAL A 179 -23.14 -14.74 7.58
C VAL A 179 -22.27 -13.68 6.90
N PHE A 180 -20.94 -13.84 6.97
CA PHE A 180 -19.99 -12.99 6.27
C PHE A 180 -18.72 -13.76 5.92
N GLU A 181 -18.21 -13.51 4.72
CA GLU A 181 -16.91 -13.98 4.26
C GLU A 181 -16.23 -12.86 3.47
N GLY A 182 -15.12 -12.37 4.00
CA GLY A 182 -14.34 -11.30 3.39
C GLY A 182 -12.89 -11.69 3.20
N LYS A 183 -12.34 -11.31 2.06
CA LYS A 183 -10.93 -11.47 1.70
C LYS A 183 -10.39 -10.19 1.13
N ALA A 184 -9.35 -9.64 1.77
CA ALA A 184 -8.59 -8.51 1.27
C ALA A 184 -7.16 -8.96 0.94
N GLN A 185 -6.65 -8.56 -0.22
CA GLN A 185 -5.29 -8.88 -0.69
C GLN A 185 -4.62 -7.62 -1.22
N ALA A 186 -3.34 -7.46 -0.90
CA ALA A 186 -2.52 -6.38 -1.45
C ALA A 186 -1.15 -6.89 -1.86
N GLN A 187 -0.57 -6.26 -2.88
CA GLN A 187 0.83 -6.46 -3.27
C GLN A 187 1.65 -5.25 -2.85
N SER A 188 2.80 -5.48 -2.25
CA SER A 188 3.69 -4.42 -1.77
C SER A 188 5.16 -4.85 -1.84
N LEU A 189 6.07 -3.88 -1.77
CA LEU A 189 7.51 -4.12 -1.58
C LEU A 189 7.86 -4.32 -0.10
N ASN A 190 6.89 -4.14 0.79
CA ASN A 190 7.06 -4.29 2.22
C ASN A 190 6.33 -5.55 2.71
N ASN A 191 6.97 -6.34 3.58
CA ASN A 191 6.42 -7.54 4.20
C ASN A 191 6.03 -7.34 5.67
N ASN A 192 6.06 -6.12 6.17
CA ASN A 192 5.77 -5.82 7.56
C ASN A 192 4.26 -5.91 7.86
N LEU A 193 3.84 -6.95 8.58
CA LEU A 193 2.44 -7.19 8.95
C LEU A 193 1.85 -6.04 9.78
N SER A 194 2.64 -5.37 10.62
CA SER A 194 2.15 -4.26 11.43
C SER A 194 1.71 -3.04 10.59
N TYR A 195 2.23 -2.92 9.38
CA TYR A 195 1.79 -1.92 8.40
C TYR A 195 0.67 -2.47 7.50
N LEU A 196 0.80 -3.72 7.04
CA LEU A 196 -0.09 -4.30 6.03
C LEU A 196 -1.47 -4.62 6.59
N VAL A 197 -1.55 -5.27 7.78
CA VAL A 197 -2.83 -5.73 8.33
C VAL A 197 -3.79 -4.59 8.66
N PRO A 198 -3.38 -3.48 9.30
CA PRO A 198 -4.27 -2.34 9.52
C PRO A 198 -4.86 -1.78 8.23
N ASN A 199 -4.05 -1.66 7.17
CA ASN A 199 -4.52 -1.18 5.86
C ASN A 199 -5.46 -2.18 5.17
N LEU A 200 -5.23 -3.50 5.33
CA LEU A 200 -6.15 -4.53 4.83
C LEU A 200 -7.48 -4.53 5.59
N VAL A 201 -7.46 -4.30 6.92
CA VAL A 201 -8.67 -4.13 7.72
C VAL A 201 -9.45 -2.90 7.26
N GLU A 202 -8.77 -1.75 7.07
CA GLU A 202 -9.41 -0.55 6.56
C GLU A 202 -10.08 -0.79 5.20
N ALA A 203 -9.35 -1.39 4.26
CA ALA A 203 -9.88 -1.74 2.94
C ALA A 203 -11.06 -2.72 3.02
N MET A 204 -10.98 -3.73 3.92
CA MET A 204 -12.02 -4.74 4.12
C MET A 204 -13.35 -4.10 4.56
N PHE A 205 -13.31 -3.11 5.43
CA PHE A 205 -14.49 -2.48 6.01
C PHE A 205 -14.88 -1.15 5.34
N THR A 206 -14.11 -0.65 4.37
CA THR A 206 -14.49 0.52 3.60
C THR A 206 -15.75 0.24 2.79
N GLY A 207 -16.81 1.04 3.00
CA GLY A 207 -18.10 0.83 2.34
C GLY A 207 -18.87 -0.42 2.83
N PHE A 208 -18.54 -0.95 3.99
CA PHE A 208 -19.29 -2.03 4.64
C PHE A 208 -20.38 -1.45 5.56
N PRO A 209 -21.61 -2.08 5.63
CA PRO A 209 -22.11 -3.11 4.75
C PRO A 209 -22.43 -2.55 3.36
N GLY A 210 -21.70 -3.01 2.35
CA GLY A 210 -21.95 -2.64 0.96
C GLY A 210 -23.22 -3.36 0.44
N ASN A 211 -23.96 -2.68 -0.41
CA ASN A 211 -25.06 -3.28 -1.18
C ASN A 211 -24.51 -4.27 -2.21
#